data_db31019260fb4ac68f80e5fbfe19df31
#
_entry.id   db31019260fb4ac68f80e5fbfe19df31
#
_cell.length_a   1.000
_cell.length_b   1.000
_cell.length_c   1.000
_cell.angle_alpha   90.00
_cell.angle_beta   90.00
_cell.angle_gamma   90.00
#
_symmetry.space_group_name_H-M   'P 1'
#
loop_
_entity.id
_entity.type
_entity.pdbx_description
1 polymer ?
#
loop_
_entity_poly.entity_id
_entity_poly.type
_entity_poly.pdbx_seq_one_letter_code
_entity_poly.pdbx_strand_id
1 'polypeptide(L)'
;MRRLGRNRAQAEEEESVFVTMTDMTISFLLIIMILLAFFATQLNTDDTVPLSAYERVKEERDLLRAENEDLRVTIEEVRSEVARLSLELETVTSERDLLRAAVDRLEAENQTLRIRVSDLEAENERLREELEALQAELERLREEMERLRAVNPLEAYLSQAIDQRREILVELRDRLLVEFPELQVVISPEQDALRFQGEGLFRSGSSLLEPRQRSIVDTMGRLLDEILVCFTLGVRADRGPDCESGNALIEAVQIEGHTDSDGSDLNNLRLSTDRANATLLVMLDEERTILAHQNLRRQPVMSVSGYGEMRPIEPNETVDGKAAN
;
A
#
# COMPACT_ATOMS: atom_id res chain seq x y z
N MET A 1 36.56 20.75 -10.37
CA MET A 1 36.10 20.23 -11.68
C MET A 1 35.16 19.04 -11.47
N ARG A 2 33.86 19.26 -11.22
CA ARG A 2 32.81 18.20 -11.18
C ARG A 2 31.43 18.84 -11.16
N ARG A 3 31.08 19.60 -12.23
CA ARG A 3 29.71 20.18 -12.40
C ARG A 3 29.21 20.19 -13.86
N LEU A 4 29.86 19.50 -14.76
CA LEU A 4 29.52 19.54 -16.20
C LEU A 4 28.87 18.25 -16.76
N GLY A 5 28.68 17.20 -15.94
CA GLY A 5 28.14 15.93 -16.44
C GLY A 5 26.63 15.73 -16.27
N ARG A 6 25.97 16.54 -15.45
CA ARG A 6 24.55 16.28 -15.09
C ARG A 6 23.51 17.00 -15.97
N ASN A 7 23.94 18.06 -16.67
CA ASN A 7 23.03 18.83 -17.55
C ASN A 7 22.89 18.25 -18.95
N ARG A 8 23.75 17.32 -19.35
CA ARG A 8 23.72 16.76 -20.72
C ARG A 8 22.69 15.63 -20.87
N ALA A 9 22.46 14.84 -19.85
CA ALA A 9 21.50 13.74 -19.89
C ALA A 9 20.02 14.22 -19.83
N GLN A 10 19.77 15.33 -19.13
CA GLN A 10 18.40 15.91 -19.10
C GLN A 10 18.05 16.66 -20.40
N ALA A 11 19.03 17.24 -21.07
CA ALA A 11 18.81 17.90 -22.36
C ALA A 11 18.53 16.88 -23.48
N GLU A 12 19.12 15.68 -23.43
CA GLU A 12 18.87 14.63 -24.43
C GLU A 12 17.49 13.97 -24.29
N GLU A 13 16.91 13.90 -23.08
CA GLU A 13 15.54 13.39 -22.88
C GLU A 13 14.46 14.39 -23.33
N GLU A 14 14.65 15.69 -23.11
CA GLU A 14 13.74 16.73 -23.60
C GLU A 14 13.81 16.88 -25.13
N GLU A 15 14.97 16.75 -25.74
CA GLU A 15 15.12 16.72 -27.20
C GLU A 15 14.44 15.50 -27.84
N SER A 16 14.50 14.35 -27.20
CA SER A 16 13.87 13.11 -27.70
C SER A 16 12.34 13.20 -27.77
N VAL A 17 11.69 13.81 -26.78
CA VAL A 17 10.23 13.98 -26.76
C VAL A 17 9.79 15.06 -27.78
N PHE A 18 10.58 16.11 -27.94
CA PHE A 18 10.30 17.16 -28.91
C PHE A 18 10.46 16.66 -30.34
N VAL A 19 11.46 15.82 -30.60
CA VAL A 19 11.70 15.20 -31.94
C VAL A 19 10.56 14.24 -32.31
N THR A 20 10.03 13.47 -31.34
CA THR A 20 8.89 12.56 -31.61
C THR A 20 7.59 13.31 -31.89
N MET A 21 7.33 14.44 -31.23
CA MET A 21 6.17 15.30 -31.53
C MET A 21 6.28 16.01 -32.85
N THR A 22 7.48 16.50 -33.24
CA THR A 22 7.70 17.12 -34.54
C THR A 22 7.61 16.10 -35.67
N ASP A 23 8.05 14.88 -35.50
CA ASP A 23 7.96 13.82 -36.50
C ASP A 23 6.50 13.41 -36.76
N MET A 24 5.66 13.31 -35.71
CA MET A 24 4.22 13.09 -35.89
C MET A 24 3.51 14.24 -36.61
N THR A 25 3.85 15.51 -36.33
CA THR A 25 3.24 16.67 -37.01
C THR A 25 3.71 16.79 -38.44
N ILE A 26 4.97 16.49 -38.71
CA ILE A 26 5.52 16.50 -40.10
C ILE A 26 4.90 15.37 -40.91
N SER A 27 4.74 14.18 -40.35
CA SER A 27 4.09 13.03 -41.00
C SER A 27 2.62 13.33 -41.34
N PHE A 28 1.88 13.99 -40.42
CA PHE A 28 0.51 14.40 -40.66
C PHE A 28 0.38 15.47 -41.72
N LEU A 29 1.28 16.48 -41.76
CA LEU A 29 1.37 17.49 -42.79
C LEU A 29 1.72 16.88 -44.15
N LEU A 30 2.61 15.89 -44.18
CA LEU A 30 3.00 15.19 -45.40
C LEU A 30 1.80 14.41 -46.00
N ILE A 31 1.02 13.75 -45.18
CA ILE A 31 -0.21 13.06 -45.61
C ILE A 31 -1.23 14.05 -46.20
N ILE A 32 -1.43 15.20 -45.55
CA ILE A 32 -2.31 16.27 -46.09
C ILE A 32 -1.80 16.82 -47.41
N MET A 33 -0.50 17.04 -47.52
CA MET A 33 0.12 17.50 -48.78
C MET A 33 -0.04 16.48 -49.91
N ILE A 34 0.14 15.19 -49.63
CA ILE A 34 -0.05 14.10 -50.61
C ILE A 34 -1.53 14.02 -51.04
N LEU A 35 -2.48 14.14 -50.11
CA LEU A 35 -3.91 14.19 -50.42
C LEU A 35 -4.28 15.41 -51.28
N LEU A 36 -3.76 16.59 -50.95
CA LEU A 36 -3.97 17.81 -51.74
C LEU A 36 -3.35 17.70 -53.13
N ALA A 37 -2.14 17.16 -53.26
CA ALA A 37 -1.49 16.91 -54.55
C ALA A 37 -2.25 15.87 -55.37
N PHE A 38 -2.77 14.80 -54.74
CA PHE A 38 -3.61 13.80 -55.39
C PHE A 38 -4.92 14.41 -55.92
N PHE A 39 -5.59 15.26 -55.14
CA PHE A 39 -6.80 15.99 -55.61
C PHE A 39 -6.49 17.01 -56.70
N ALA A 40 -5.35 17.72 -56.62
CA ALA A 40 -4.94 18.68 -57.66
C ALA A 40 -4.62 17.99 -58.99
N THR A 41 -4.07 16.79 -59.00
CA THR A 41 -3.81 16.01 -60.23
C THR A 41 -5.06 15.39 -60.84
N GLN A 42 -6.12 15.19 -60.07
CA GLN A 42 -7.41 14.67 -60.58
C GLN A 42 -8.24 15.75 -61.31
N LEU A 43 -7.90 17.02 -61.17
CA LEU A 43 -8.73 18.11 -61.66
C LEU A 43 -8.34 18.64 -63.06
N ASN A 44 -7.37 17.99 -63.68
CA ASN A 44 -6.78 18.58 -64.91
C ASN A 44 -6.87 17.66 -66.15
N THR A 45 -7.99 17.67 -66.83
CA THR A 45 -8.08 17.09 -68.19
C THR A 45 -9.09 17.88 -69.09
N ASP A 46 -8.61 18.30 -70.15
CA ASP A 46 -9.37 19.04 -71.24
C ASP A 46 -9.34 18.29 -72.55
N ASP A 47 -10.38 18.43 -73.34
CA ASP A 47 -10.27 18.19 -74.79
C ASP A 47 -11.47 18.65 -75.66
N THR A 48 -11.25 18.93 -76.89
CA THR A 48 -12.17 19.64 -77.83
C THR A 48 -12.24 19.02 -79.22
N VAL A 49 -13.26 19.36 -80.01
CA VAL A 49 -13.50 18.85 -81.42
C VAL A 49 -14.21 19.82 -82.36
N PRO A 50 -14.02 19.70 -83.67
CA PRO A 50 -14.58 20.64 -84.70
C PRO A 50 -15.67 20.08 -85.68
N LEU A 51 -16.22 20.90 -86.56
CA LEU A 51 -17.49 20.78 -87.26
C LEU A 51 -17.44 20.69 -88.79
N SER A 52 -18.48 20.18 -89.44
CA SER A 52 -18.77 20.36 -90.85
C SER A 52 -20.27 20.03 -91.17
N ALA A 53 -20.88 20.88 -91.97
CA ALA A 53 -22.24 20.79 -92.52
C ALA A 53 -23.42 20.64 -91.49
N TYR A 54 -24.63 20.99 -91.91
CA TYR A 54 -25.83 21.03 -91.06
C TYR A 54 -26.10 19.74 -90.30
N GLU A 55 -25.91 18.60 -90.92
CA GLU A 55 -26.06 17.30 -90.24
C GLU A 55 -25.02 17.15 -89.19
N ARG A 56 -23.83 17.60 -89.38
CA ARG A 56 -22.82 17.65 -88.34
C ARG A 56 -23.26 18.55 -87.20
N VAL A 57 -23.85 19.70 -87.53
CA VAL A 57 -24.34 20.64 -86.51
C VAL A 57 -25.51 20.03 -85.76
N LYS A 58 -26.34 19.26 -86.43
CA LYS A 58 -27.42 18.49 -85.79
C LYS A 58 -26.89 17.32 -84.97
N GLU A 59 -26.00 16.59 -85.56
CA GLU A 59 -25.26 15.54 -84.82
C GLU A 59 -24.50 16.12 -83.61
N GLU A 60 -23.81 17.23 -83.90
CA GLU A 60 -23.12 17.96 -82.82
C GLU A 60 -24.08 18.52 -81.82
N ARG A 61 -25.25 19.08 -82.18
CA ARG A 61 -26.28 19.52 -81.25
C ARG A 61 -26.83 18.36 -80.40
N ASP A 62 -27.09 17.22 -81.08
CA ASP A 62 -27.65 16.06 -80.39
C ASP A 62 -26.57 15.39 -79.57
N LEU A 63 -25.32 15.41 -80.01
CA LEU A 63 -24.17 15.05 -79.23
C LEU A 63 -23.97 15.99 -78.00
N LEU A 64 -24.05 17.32 -78.30
CA LEU A 64 -23.97 18.35 -77.25
C LEU A 64 -25.15 18.27 -76.25
N ARG A 65 -26.33 17.84 -76.72
CA ARG A 65 -27.47 17.64 -75.88
C ARG A 65 -27.28 16.39 -74.95
N ALA A 66 -26.76 15.33 -75.59
CA ALA A 66 -26.41 14.11 -74.79
C ALA A 66 -25.30 14.44 -73.82
N GLU A 67 -24.30 15.18 -74.26
CA GLU A 67 -23.21 15.62 -73.35
C GLU A 67 -23.72 16.62 -72.31
N ASN A 68 -24.66 17.48 -72.58
CA ASN A 68 -25.30 18.36 -71.60
C ASN A 68 -26.12 17.57 -70.60
N GLU A 69 -26.78 16.50 -71.01
CA GLU A 69 -27.53 15.65 -70.14
C GLU A 69 -26.59 14.84 -69.25
N ASP A 70 -25.51 14.29 -69.82
CA ASP A 70 -24.46 13.62 -69.14
C ASP A 70 -23.75 14.53 -68.09
N LEU A 71 -23.44 15.78 -68.58
CA LEU A 71 -22.91 16.82 -67.69
C LEU A 71 -23.87 17.20 -66.56
N ARG A 72 -25.18 17.22 -66.83
CA ARG A 72 -26.18 17.44 -65.75
C ARG A 72 -26.19 16.32 -64.71
N VAL A 73 -26.14 15.10 -65.20
CA VAL A 73 -26.03 13.93 -64.30
C VAL A 73 -24.76 14.05 -63.49
N THR A 74 -23.63 14.33 -64.17
CA THR A 74 -22.36 14.52 -63.49
C THR A 74 -22.38 15.67 -62.47
N ILE A 75 -23.04 16.80 -62.84
CA ILE A 75 -23.23 17.90 -61.89
C ILE A 75 -24.04 17.51 -60.68
N GLU A 76 -25.09 16.73 -60.85
CA GLU A 76 -25.89 16.25 -59.69
C GLU A 76 -25.12 15.24 -58.85
N GLU A 77 -24.33 14.38 -59.49
CA GLU A 77 -23.44 13.48 -58.77
C GLU A 77 -22.38 14.25 -57.96
N VAL A 78 -21.73 15.23 -58.62
CA VAL A 78 -20.74 16.10 -57.98
C VAL A 78 -21.39 16.90 -56.82
N ARG A 79 -22.60 17.44 -57.03
CA ARG A 79 -23.34 18.15 -55.97
C ARG A 79 -23.65 17.26 -54.78
N SER A 80 -24.07 16.06 -55.07
CA SER A 80 -24.34 15.04 -54.03
C SER A 80 -23.05 14.69 -53.28
N GLU A 81 -21.95 14.53 -54.01
CA GLU A 81 -20.65 14.26 -53.39
C GLU A 81 -20.13 15.47 -52.57
N VAL A 82 -20.30 16.71 -53.09
CA VAL A 82 -19.97 17.92 -52.33
C VAL A 82 -20.80 18.03 -51.05
N ALA A 83 -22.10 17.71 -51.11
CA ALA A 83 -22.96 17.70 -49.93
C ALA A 83 -22.49 16.64 -48.91
N ARG A 84 -22.13 15.44 -49.38
CA ARG A 84 -21.59 14.36 -48.54
C ARG A 84 -20.27 14.78 -47.90
N LEU A 85 -19.33 15.30 -48.70
CA LEU A 85 -18.03 15.74 -48.20
C LEU A 85 -18.15 16.93 -47.23
N SER A 86 -19.12 17.81 -47.45
CA SER A 86 -19.41 18.92 -46.52
C SER A 86 -19.87 18.43 -45.17
N LEU A 87 -20.73 17.42 -45.14
CA LEU A 87 -21.19 16.80 -43.90
C LEU A 87 -20.03 16.06 -43.20
N GLU A 88 -19.23 15.34 -43.98
CA GLU A 88 -18.03 14.66 -43.46
C GLU A 88 -17.02 15.65 -42.91
N LEU A 89 -16.82 16.78 -43.58
CA LEU A 89 -15.97 17.87 -43.09
C LEU A 89 -16.49 18.46 -41.78
N GLU A 90 -17.79 18.64 -41.65
CA GLU A 90 -18.42 19.14 -40.43
C GLU A 90 -18.21 18.17 -39.26
N THR A 91 -18.40 16.86 -39.50
CA THR A 91 -18.15 15.83 -38.48
C THR A 91 -16.67 15.79 -38.06
N VAL A 92 -15.75 15.75 -39.05
CA VAL A 92 -14.30 15.76 -38.77
C VAL A 92 -13.86 17.04 -38.04
N THR A 93 -14.47 18.17 -38.41
CA THR A 93 -14.20 19.45 -37.75
C THR A 93 -14.67 19.41 -36.28
N SER A 94 -15.85 18.85 -36.05
CA SER A 94 -16.39 18.68 -34.68
C SER A 94 -15.53 17.73 -33.84
N GLU A 95 -15.11 16.60 -34.42
CA GLU A 95 -14.20 15.66 -33.75
C GLU A 95 -12.84 16.30 -33.43
N ARG A 96 -12.29 17.06 -34.40
CA ARG A 96 -11.05 17.82 -34.19
C ARG A 96 -11.17 18.79 -33.02
N ASP A 97 -12.31 19.50 -32.90
CA ASP A 97 -12.49 20.50 -31.86
C ASP A 97 -12.67 19.81 -30.49
N LEU A 98 -13.35 18.66 -30.44
CA LEU A 98 -13.42 17.81 -29.23
C LEU A 98 -12.04 17.29 -28.82
N LEU A 99 -11.26 16.81 -29.80
CA LEU A 99 -9.90 16.33 -29.54
C LEU A 99 -8.96 17.46 -29.06
N ARG A 100 -9.08 18.66 -29.66
CA ARG A 100 -8.33 19.82 -29.16
C ARG A 100 -8.69 20.15 -27.72
N ALA A 101 -9.97 20.22 -27.40
CA ALA A 101 -10.40 20.46 -26.03
C ALA A 101 -9.93 19.38 -25.04
N ALA A 102 -9.83 18.13 -25.50
CA ALA A 102 -9.26 17.05 -24.70
C ALA A 102 -7.74 17.20 -24.52
N VAL A 103 -7.02 17.60 -25.56
CA VAL A 103 -5.58 17.90 -25.48
C VAL A 103 -5.32 19.04 -24.50
N ASP A 104 -6.04 20.16 -24.63
CA ASP A 104 -5.89 21.32 -23.74
C ASP A 104 -6.13 20.93 -22.28
N ARG A 105 -7.14 20.07 -22.03
CA ARG A 105 -7.42 19.55 -20.68
C ARG A 105 -6.28 18.69 -20.16
N LEU A 106 -5.78 17.76 -20.98
CA LEU A 106 -4.68 16.88 -20.62
C LEU A 106 -3.37 17.65 -20.40
N GLU A 107 -3.14 18.69 -21.15
CA GLU A 107 -1.99 19.59 -20.96
C GLU A 107 -2.09 20.33 -19.62
N ALA A 108 -3.26 20.87 -19.28
CA ALA A 108 -3.51 21.51 -17.99
C ALA A 108 -3.36 20.55 -16.82
N GLU A 109 -3.88 19.32 -16.95
CA GLU A 109 -3.72 18.26 -15.95
C GLU A 109 -2.24 17.86 -15.82
N ASN A 110 -1.54 17.71 -16.92
CA ASN A 110 -0.10 17.42 -16.94
C ASN A 110 0.72 18.50 -16.24
N GLN A 111 0.35 19.77 -16.47
CA GLN A 111 0.97 20.88 -15.78
C GLN A 111 0.74 20.82 -14.26
N THR A 112 -0.48 20.54 -13.85
CA THR A 112 -0.85 20.38 -12.42
C THR A 112 -0.11 19.21 -11.80
N LEU A 113 -0.03 18.08 -12.49
CA LEU A 113 0.71 16.91 -12.02
C LEU A 113 2.21 17.16 -11.91
N ARG A 114 2.79 17.90 -12.84
CA ARG A 114 4.22 18.29 -12.79
C ARG A 114 4.53 19.17 -11.58
N ILE A 115 3.66 20.14 -11.27
CA ILE A 115 3.80 20.96 -10.07
C ILE A 115 3.73 20.08 -8.84
N ARG A 116 2.74 19.19 -8.77
CA ARG A 116 2.58 18.28 -7.62
C ARG A 116 3.75 17.31 -7.46
N VAL A 117 4.32 16.82 -8.55
CA VAL A 117 5.54 16.00 -8.52
C VAL A 117 6.71 16.81 -7.96
N SER A 118 6.90 18.03 -8.43
CA SER A 118 7.95 18.92 -7.91
C SER A 118 7.79 19.23 -6.41
N ASP A 119 6.56 19.48 -5.96
CA ASP A 119 6.26 19.72 -4.55
C ASP A 119 6.55 18.48 -3.69
N LEU A 120 6.15 17.30 -4.17
CA LEU A 120 6.42 16.02 -3.51
C LEU A 120 7.92 15.67 -3.50
N GLU A 121 8.65 16.01 -4.55
CA GLU A 121 10.12 15.84 -4.59
C GLU A 121 10.79 16.73 -3.54
N ALA A 122 10.36 17.99 -3.43
CA ALA A 122 10.86 18.92 -2.41
C ALA A 122 10.51 18.46 -0.99
N GLU A 123 9.29 17.96 -0.77
CA GLU A 123 8.88 17.39 0.52
C GLU A 123 9.67 16.13 0.86
N ASN A 124 9.90 15.25 -0.11
CA ASN A 124 10.74 14.05 0.07
C ASN A 124 12.19 14.41 0.46
N GLU A 125 12.76 15.42 -0.17
CA GLU A 125 14.11 15.87 0.18
C GLU A 125 14.16 16.41 1.60
N ARG A 126 13.19 17.25 2.00
CA ARG A 126 13.08 17.73 3.36
C ARG A 126 12.91 16.61 4.38
N LEU A 127 12.05 15.61 4.06
CA LEU A 127 11.86 14.47 4.95
C LEU A 127 13.11 13.58 5.07
N ARG A 128 13.92 13.49 4.01
CA ARG A 128 15.21 12.80 4.06
C ARG A 128 16.20 13.52 4.95
N GLU A 129 16.30 14.85 4.82
CA GLU A 129 17.15 15.66 5.70
C GLU A 129 16.72 15.52 7.17
N GLU A 130 15.42 15.55 7.45
CA GLU A 130 14.88 15.36 8.79
C GLU A 130 15.17 13.94 9.32
N LEU A 131 15.06 12.93 8.46
CA LEU A 131 15.38 11.54 8.80
C LEU A 131 16.87 11.37 9.12
N GLU A 132 17.76 11.95 8.33
CA GLU A 132 19.20 11.95 8.60
C GLU A 132 19.54 12.67 9.92
N ALA A 133 18.90 13.80 10.20
CA ALA A 133 19.07 14.53 11.46
C ALA A 133 18.60 13.71 12.67
N LEU A 134 17.44 13.05 12.54
CA LEU A 134 16.91 12.17 13.58
C LEU A 134 17.78 10.93 13.79
N GLN A 135 18.33 10.34 12.73
CA GLN A 135 19.28 9.23 12.83
C GLN A 135 20.56 9.63 13.56
N ALA A 136 21.10 10.81 13.27
CA ALA A 136 22.28 11.33 13.96
C ALA A 136 22.01 11.61 15.45
N GLU A 137 20.83 12.15 15.77
CA GLU A 137 20.42 12.38 17.16
C GLU A 137 20.22 11.07 17.91
N LEU A 138 19.64 10.05 17.26
CA LEU A 138 19.45 8.72 17.82
C LEU A 138 20.80 8.05 18.13
N GLU A 139 21.77 8.19 17.24
CA GLU A 139 23.12 7.66 17.48
C GLU A 139 23.80 8.36 18.64
N ARG A 140 23.69 9.68 18.72
CA ARG A 140 24.21 10.45 19.84
C ARG A 140 23.58 10.02 21.18
N LEU A 141 22.26 9.82 21.20
CA LEU A 141 21.55 9.35 22.41
C LEU A 141 21.94 7.93 22.79
N ARG A 142 22.24 7.06 21.81
CA ARG A 142 22.76 5.72 22.09
C ARG A 142 24.14 5.76 22.73
N GLU A 143 25.04 6.59 22.19
CA GLU A 143 26.37 6.76 22.79
C GLU A 143 26.29 7.32 24.22
N GLU A 144 25.39 8.27 24.48
CA GLU A 144 25.14 8.83 25.80
C GLU A 144 24.58 7.75 26.75
N MET A 145 23.63 6.95 26.28
CA MET A 145 23.07 5.83 27.04
C MET A 145 24.13 4.78 27.37
N GLU A 146 25.04 4.44 26.43
CA GLU A 146 26.15 3.53 26.72
C GLU A 146 27.11 4.09 27.78
N ARG A 147 27.42 5.38 27.74
CA ARG A 147 28.20 6.03 28.80
C ARG A 147 27.53 5.97 30.15
N LEU A 148 26.20 6.23 30.19
CA LEU A 148 25.43 6.13 31.43
C LEU A 148 25.35 4.69 31.96
N ARG A 149 25.20 3.71 31.08
CA ARG A 149 25.23 2.26 31.41
C ARG A 149 26.57 1.84 31.99
N ALA A 150 27.67 2.35 31.46
CA ALA A 150 29.01 2.09 31.99
C ALA A 150 29.22 2.64 33.41
N VAL A 151 28.49 3.68 33.80
CA VAL A 151 28.54 4.29 35.14
C VAL A 151 27.67 3.56 36.15
N ASN A 152 26.55 2.94 35.72
CA ASN A 152 25.63 2.21 36.59
C ASN A 152 25.26 0.82 36.05
N PRO A 153 25.98 -0.24 36.42
CA PRO A 153 25.74 -1.58 35.91
C PRO A 153 24.32 -2.13 36.18
N LEU A 154 23.68 -1.73 37.27
CA LEU A 154 22.32 -2.12 37.57
C LEU A 154 21.32 -1.50 36.61
N GLU A 155 21.50 -0.23 36.31
CA GLU A 155 20.64 0.52 35.36
C GLU A 155 20.83 -0.03 33.93
N ALA A 156 22.06 -0.38 33.55
CA ALA A 156 22.36 -1.07 32.31
C ALA A 156 21.64 -2.41 32.20
N TYR A 157 21.68 -3.22 33.27
CA TYR A 157 20.98 -4.50 33.31
C TYR A 157 19.47 -4.34 33.21
N LEU A 158 18.88 -3.39 33.95
CA LEU A 158 17.45 -3.12 33.91
C LEU A 158 16.99 -2.64 32.51
N SER A 159 17.76 -1.75 31.88
CA SER A 159 17.49 -1.31 30.51
C SER A 159 17.52 -2.47 29.52
N GLN A 160 18.56 -3.32 29.60
CA GLN A 160 18.68 -4.52 28.77
C GLN A 160 17.49 -5.47 28.99
N ALA A 161 17.06 -5.67 30.23
CA ALA A 161 15.92 -6.54 30.55
C ALA A 161 14.59 -6.00 29.98
N ILE A 162 14.43 -4.66 29.95
CA ILE A 162 13.27 -4.00 29.34
C ILE A 162 13.28 -4.18 27.82
N ASP A 163 14.41 -3.91 27.17
CA ASP A 163 14.56 -4.08 25.72
C ASP A 163 14.30 -5.54 25.30
N GLN A 164 14.90 -6.47 26.00
CA GLN A 164 14.72 -7.91 25.78
C GLN A 164 13.25 -8.37 25.95
N ARG A 165 12.58 -7.89 27.00
CA ARG A 165 11.14 -8.18 27.20
C ARG A 165 10.31 -7.71 26.01
N ARG A 166 10.58 -6.49 25.51
CA ARG A 166 9.91 -5.96 24.35
C ARG A 166 10.14 -6.82 23.10
N GLU A 167 11.38 -7.25 22.86
CA GLU A 167 11.73 -8.12 21.72
C GLU A 167 10.98 -9.45 21.78
N ILE A 168 10.91 -10.09 22.95
CA ILE A 168 10.13 -11.31 23.16
C ILE A 168 8.65 -11.11 22.83
N LEU A 169 8.07 -10.00 23.28
CA LEU A 169 6.66 -9.70 23.03
C LEU A 169 6.40 -9.40 21.53
N VAL A 170 7.31 -8.71 20.88
CA VAL A 170 7.25 -8.43 19.43
C VAL A 170 7.35 -9.73 18.64
N GLU A 171 8.32 -10.58 18.96
CA GLU A 171 8.50 -11.86 18.29
C GLU A 171 7.26 -12.76 18.46
N LEU A 172 6.75 -12.87 19.68
CA LEU A 172 5.55 -13.66 19.97
C LEU A 172 4.33 -13.15 19.20
N ARG A 173 4.11 -11.83 19.22
CA ARG A 173 3.03 -11.19 18.45
C ARG A 173 3.16 -11.49 16.96
N ASP A 174 4.32 -11.22 16.38
CA ASP A 174 4.54 -11.31 14.95
C ASP A 174 4.41 -12.76 14.45
N ARG A 175 4.92 -13.73 15.21
CA ARG A 175 4.74 -15.16 14.91
C ARG A 175 3.28 -15.60 15.05
N LEU A 176 2.53 -15.09 16.02
CA LEU A 176 1.09 -15.35 16.15
C LEU A 176 0.32 -14.78 14.95
N LEU A 177 0.66 -13.57 14.49
CA LEU A 177 0.00 -12.94 13.34
C LEU A 177 0.32 -13.62 12.01
N VAL A 178 1.42 -14.36 11.91
CA VAL A 178 1.69 -15.20 10.74
C VAL A 178 0.70 -16.37 10.67
N GLU A 179 0.37 -17.00 11.80
CA GLU A 179 -0.57 -18.13 11.85
C GLU A 179 -2.04 -17.68 11.90
N PHE A 180 -2.31 -16.51 12.51
CA PHE A 180 -3.64 -15.92 12.67
C PHE A 180 -3.66 -14.44 12.24
N PRO A 181 -3.63 -14.15 10.92
CA PRO A 181 -3.51 -12.77 10.42
C PRO A 181 -4.65 -11.83 10.83
N GLU A 182 -5.82 -12.37 11.14
CA GLU A 182 -7.00 -11.62 11.58
C GLU A 182 -7.05 -11.37 13.09
N LEU A 183 -6.10 -11.91 13.85
CA LEU A 183 -6.07 -11.76 15.30
C LEU A 183 -5.70 -10.32 15.67
N GLN A 184 -6.53 -9.70 16.49
CA GLN A 184 -6.24 -8.38 17.03
C GLN A 184 -5.44 -8.51 18.32
N VAL A 185 -4.13 -8.39 18.19
CA VAL A 185 -3.20 -8.47 19.32
C VAL A 185 -2.23 -7.29 19.27
N VAL A 186 -2.08 -6.62 20.39
CA VAL A 186 -1.22 -5.46 20.55
C VAL A 186 -0.29 -5.61 21.75
N ILE A 187 0.82 -4.91 21.70
CA ILE A 187 1.71 -4.79 22.87
C ILE A 187 1.23 -3.60 23.69
N SER A 188 1.21 -3.75 25.01
CA SER A 188 0.85 -2.68 25.95
C SER A 188 1.72 -1.43 25.75
N PRO A 189 1.23 -0.23 26.05
CA PRO A 189 2.03 0.99 26.02
C PRO A 189 3.30 0.91 26.87
N GLU A 190 3.23 0.19 27.99
CA GLU A 190 4.33 -0.06 28.92
C GLU A 190 5.33 -1.12 28.41
N GLN A 191 5.02 -1.73 27.25
CA GLN A 191 5.82 -2.79 26.60
C GLN A 191 6.11 -3.98 27.51
N ASP A 192 5.15 -4.37 28.33
CA ASP A 192 5.25 -5.44 29.31
C ASP A 192 4.20 -6.55 29.16
N ALA A 193 3.22 -6.36 28.30
CA ALA A 193 2.15 -7.32 28.07
C ALA A 193 1.75 -7.40 26.59
N LEU A 194 1.30 -8.59 26.21
CA LEU A 194 0.59 -8.85 24.96
C LEU A 194 -0.91 -8.85 25.27
N ARG A 195 -1.67 -7.97 24.62
CA ARG A 195 -3.11 -7.78 24.88
C ARG A 195 -3.93 -8.24 23.68
N PHE A 196 -4.95 -9.02 23.91
CA PHE A 196 -5.92 -9.44 22.92
C PHE A 196 -7.08 -8.45 22.90
N GLN A 197 -7.47 -7.96 21.73
CA GLN A 197 -8.53 -6.96 21.55
C GLN A 197 -9.71 -7.54 20.74
N GLY A 198 -10.79 -6.78 20.67
CA GLY A 198 -11.99 -7.15 19.90
C GLY A 198 -12.82 -8.22 20.60
N GLU A 199 -13.19 -9.29 19.87
CA GLU A 199 -13.92 -10.42 20.46
C GLU A 199 -13.08 -11.21 21.50
N GLY A 200 -11.78 -10.88 21.61
CA GLY A 200 -10.87 -11.48 22.56
C GLY A 200 -10.75 -13.00 22.44
N LEU A 201 -10.31 -13.64 23.54
CA LEU A 201 -10.24 -15.10 23.64
C LEU A 201 -11.53 -15.71 24.21
N PHE A 202 -12.37 -14.93 24.88
CA PHE A 202 -13.55 -15.40 25.58
C PHE A 202 -14.78 -14.60 25.22
N ARG A 203 -15.92 -15.28 25.12
CA ARG A 203 -17.22 -14.59 25.03
C ARG A 203 -17.55 -13.90 26.34
N SER A 204 -18.34 -12.82 26.25
CA SER A 204 -18.82 -12.11 27.43
C SER A 204 -19.46 -13.09 28.47
N GLY A 205 -19.07 -12.95 29.71
CA GLY A 205 -19.54 -13.78 30.81
C GLY A 205 -19.08 -15.25 30.80
N SER A 206 -18.17 -15.65 29.93
CA SER A 206 -17.69 -17.02 29.80
C SER A 206 -16.18 -17.12 30.00
N SER A 207 -15.75 -18.25 30.59
CA SER A 207 -14.34 -18.67 30.64
C SER A 207 -14.05 -19.87 29.73
N LEU A 208 -15.00 -20.22 28.84
CA LEU A 208 -14.83 -21.33 27.92
C LEU A 208 -14.19 -20.84 26.64
N LEU A 209 -13.08 -21.47 26.24
CA LEU A 209 -12.41 -21.26 24.93
C LEU A 209 -13.11 -22.12 23.88
N GLU A 210 -13.57 -21.46 22.82
CA GLU A 210 -14.08 -22.13 21.62
C GLU A 210 -12.95 -22.77 20.82
N PRO A 211 -13.22 -23.67 19.87
CA PRO A 211 -12.17 -24.40 19.14
C PRO A 211 -11.11 -23.50 18.50
N ARG A 212 -11.53 -22.36 17.93
CA ARG A 212 -10.61 -21.40 17.29
C ARG A 212 -9.72 -20.70 18.32
N GLN A 213 -10.30 -20.19 19.39
CA GLN A 213 -9.58 -19.53 20.48
C GLN A 213 -8.65 -20.50 21.19
N ARG A 214 -9.09 -21.76 21.35
CA ARG A 214 -8.24 -22.84 21.87
C ARG A 214 -7.00 -23.03 20.97
N SER A 215 -7.16 -23.07 19.64
CA SER A 215 -6.03 -23.19 18.71
C SER A 215 -5.06 -22.00 18.80
N ILE A 216 -5.58 -20.78 18.99
CA ILE A 216 -4.73 -19.59 19.20
C ILE A 216 -3.90 -19.73 20.49
N VAL A 217 -4.54 -20.13 21.59
CA VAL A 217 -3.88 -20.30 22.89
C VAL A 217 -2.86 -21.43 22.86
N ASP A 218 -3.18 -22.51 22.18
CA ASP A 218 -2.28 -23.64 21.95
C ASP A 218 -1.02 -23.22 21.20
N THR A 219 -1.19 -22.56 20.05
CA THR A 219 -0.08 -21.98 19.28
C THR A 219 0.75 -21.00 20.14
N MET A 220 0.10 -20.15 20.92
CA MET A 220 0.79 -19.23 21.83
C MET A 220 1.64 -19.97 22.86
N GLY A 221 1.12 -21.08 23.43
CA GLY A 221 1.86 -21.94 24.37
C GLY A 221 3.11 -22.51 23.71
N ARG A 222 3.01 -23.06 22.51
CA ARG A 222 4.13 -23.60 21.73
C ARG A 222 5.18 -22.53 21.40
N LEU A 223 4.75 -21.39 20.88
CA LEU A 223 5.65 -20.28 20.54
C LEU A 223 6.37 -19.75 21.78
N LEU A 224 5.66 -19.64 22.90
CA LEU A 224 6.23 -19.19 24.16
C LEU A 224 7.26 -20.20 24.71
N ASP A 225 6.98 -21.52 24.65
CA ASP A 225 7.92 -22.56 25.03
C ASP A 225 9.21 -22.48 24.18
N GLU A 226 9.10 -22.26 22.89
CA GLU A 226 10.26 -22.09 22.00
C GLU A 226 11.08 -20.83 22.33
N ILE A 227 10.44 -19.69 22.57
CA ILE A 227 11.10 -18.43 22.89
C ILE A 227 11.78 -18.47 24.25
N LEU A 228 11.13 -19.03 25.24
CA LEU A 228 11.62 -19.05 26.65
C LEU A 228 12.91 -19.83 26.85
N VAL A 229 13.30 -20.69 25.93
CA VAL A 229 14.52 -21.52 25.99
C VAL A 229 15.76 -20.69 26.29
N CYS A 230 15.91 -19.53 25.67
CA CYS A 230 17.08 -18.66 25.84
C CYS A 230 17.02 -17.78 27.11
N PHE A 231 15.87 -17.65 27.75
CA PHE A 231 15.60 -16.64 28.79
C PHE A 231 15.23 -17.23 30.16
N THR A 232 15.32 -18.54 30.28
CA THR A 232 14.95 -19.26 31.53
C THR A 232 16.02 -20.26 31.93
N LEU A 233 15.80 -20.95 33.06
CA LEU A 233 16.58 -22.07 33.54
C LEU A 233 15.73 -23.34 33.52
N GLY A 234 16.32 -24.46 33.93
CA GLY A 234 15.64 -25.75 34.00
C GLY A 234 16.04 -26.68 32.86
N VAL A 235 15.38 -27.83 32.79
CA VAL A 235 15.70 -28.88 31.79
C VAL A 235 15.37 -28.50 30.38
N ARG A 236 14.55 -27.47 30.21
CA ARG A 236 14.13 -26.94 28.90
C ARG A 236 15.04 -25.80 28.40
N ALA A 237 15.82 -25.21 29.29
CA ALA A 237 16.74 -24.14 28.97
C ALA A 237 17.96 -24.67 28.20
N ASP A 238 17.88 -24.66 26.89
CA ASP A 238 19.02 -24.95 26.04
C ASP A 238 19.68 -23.64 25.62
N ARG A 239 20.75 -23.28 26.33
CA ARG A 239 21.59 -22.12 25.95
C ARG A 239 22.57 -22.52 24.86
N GLY A 240 22.04 -23.03 23.75
CA GLY A 240 22.81 -23.36 22.56
C GLY A 240 23.41 -22.12 21.87
N PRO A 241 24.10 -22.32 20.77
CA PRO A 241 24.77 -21.24 20.05
C PRO A 241 23.81 -20.15 19.54
N ASP A 242 22.53 -20.44 19.47
CA ASP A 242 21.49 -19.51 19.00
C ASP A 242 20.99 -18.56 20.10
N CYS A 243 21.34 -18.81 21.37
CA CYS A 243 20.99 -17.93 22.48
C CYS A 243 22.12 -16.93 22.74
N GLU A 244 21.82 -15.64 22.68
CA GLU A 244 22.80 -14.60 23.00
C GLU A 244 23.33 -14.72 24.44
N SER A 245 24.65 -14.62 24.60
CA SER A 245 25.28 -14.64 25.91
C SER A 245 25.00 -13.34 26.66
N GLY A 246 24.45 -13.41 27.87
CA GLY A 246 24.17 -12.23 28.68
C GLY A 246 22.71 -11.85 28.80
N ASN A 247 21.81 -12.61 28.20
CA ASN A 247 20.37 -12.40 28.31
C ASN A 247 19.93 -12.37 29.80
N ALA A 248 19.10 -11.40 30.14
CA ALA A 248 18.43 -11.35 31.42
C ALA A 248 17.47 -12.54 31.56
N LEU A 249 17.42 -13.13 32.74
CA LEU A 249 16.52 -14.26 33.02
C LEU A 249 15.13 -13.75 33.35
N ILE A 250 14.11 -14.38 32.77
CA ILE A 250 12.71 -14.11 33.07
C ILE A 250 12.38 -14.64 34.46
N GLU A 251 11.87 -13.76 35.32
CA GLU A 251 11.42 -14.14 36.68
C GLU A 251 10.02 -14.76 36.66
N ALA A 252 9.12 -14.18 35.85
CA ALA A 252 7.77 -14.68 35.68
C ALA A 252 7.16 -14.32 34.34
N VAL A 253 6.34 -15.22 33.81
CA VAL A 253 5.38 -14.98 32.73
C VAL A 253 4.00 -15.14 33.35
N GLN A 254 3.21 -14.07 33.31
CA GLN A 254 1.91 -14.04 33.97
C GLN A 254 0.79 -13.97 32.93
N ILE A 255 -0.15 -14.90 33.05
CA ILE A 255 -1.40 -14.85 32.30
C ILE A 255 -2.40 -14.08 33.14
N GLU A 256 -2.82 -12.93 32.67
CA GLU A 256 -3.75 -12.06 33.35
C GLU A 256 -5.15 -12.14 32.74
N GLY A 257 -6.14 -12.33 33.60
CA GLY A 257 -7.54 -12.23 33.24
C GLY A 257 -8.14 -10.91 33.75
N HIS A 258 -8.91 -10.28 32.87
CA HIS A 258 -9.63 -9.03 33.16
C HIS A 258 -11.10 -9.19 32.82
N THR A 259 -11.93 -8.31 33.33
CA THR A 259 -13.35 -8.17 32.97
C THR A 259 -13.71 -6.71 32.90
N ASP A 260 -14.78 -6.42 32.18
CA ASP A 260 -15.46 -5.14 32.27
C ASP A 260 -16.12 -4.97 33.66
N SER A 261 -16.76 -3.84 33.88
CA SER A 261 -17.46 -3.48 35.12
C SER A 261 -18.92 -3.96 35.19
N ASP A 262 -19.34 -4.84 34.27
CA ASP A 262 -20.69 -5.37 34.30
C ASP A 262 -20.76 -6.57 35.22
N GLY A 263 -21.65 -6.52 36.21
CA GLY A 263 -21.81 -7.57 37.18
C GLY A 263 -21.40 -7.19 38.60
N SER A 264 -21.02 -8.16 39.41
CA SER A 264 -20.49 -7.92 40.74
C SER A 264 -19.00 -8.20 40.81
N ASP A 265 -18.26 -7.42 41.59
CA ASP A 265 -16.80 -7.53 41.79
C ASP A 265 -16.34 -8.99 42.04
N LEU A 266 -17.11 -9.72 42.88
CA LEU A 266 -16.77 -11.11 43.21
C LEU A 266 -16.94 -12.05 41.99
N ASN A 267 -18.00 -11.84 41.19
CA ASN A 267 -18.19 -12.64 39.98
C ASN A 267 -17.14 -12.27 38.91
N ASN A 268 -16.81 -11.00 38.76
CA ASN A 268 -15.78 -10.52 37.87
C ASN A 268 -14.41 -11.05 38.26
N LEU A 269 -14.07 -11.03 39.54
CA LEU A 269 -12.82 -11.60 40.05
C LEU A 269 -12.75 -13.12 39.79
N ARG A 270 -13.85 -13.86 40.01
CA ARG A 270 -13.90 -15.29 39.70
C ARG A 270 -13.78 -15.55 38.20
N LEU A 271 -14.54 -14.85 37.39
CA LEU A 271 -14.54 -15.02 35.94
C LEU A 271 -13.17 -14.73 35.33
N SER A 272 -12.49 -13.66 35.74
CA SER A 272 -11.15 -13.33 35.30
C SER A 272 -10.12 -14.41 35.69
N THR A 273 -10.22 -14.94 36.90
CA THR A 273 -9.36 -16.03 37.37
C THR A 273 -9.60 -17.31 36.56
N ASP A 274 -10.88 -17.65 36.31
CA ASP A 274 -11.26 -18.83 35.52
C ASP A 274 -10.79 -18.71 34.06
N ARG A 275 -10.81 -17.51 33.48
CA ARG A 275 -10.25 -17.24 32.14
C ARG A 275 -8.74 -17.44 32.09
N ALA A 276 -8.01 -16.88 33.04
CA ALA A 276 -6.56 -17.06 33.13
C ALA A 276 -6.18 -18.54 33.32
N ASN A 277 -6.89 -19.25 34.19
CA ASN A 277 -6.69 -20.69 34.37
C ASN A 277 -7.01 -21.48 33.10
N ALA A 278 -8.13 -21.20 32.42
CA ALA A 278 -8.50 -21.89 31.20
C ALA A 278 -7.44 -21.71 30.09
N THR A 279 -6.87 -20.50 30.00
CA THR A 279 -5.77 -20.19 29.08
C THR A 279 -4.54 -21.05 29.41
N LEU A 280 -4.09 -21.06 30.65
CA LEU A 280 -2.93 -21.87 31.06
C LEU A 280 -3.17 -23.36 30.82
N LEU A 281 -4.35 -23.86 31.15
CA LEU A 281 -4.68 -25.29 30.98
C LEU A 281 -4.62 -25.70 29.50
N VAL A 282 -5.06 -24.88 28.58
CA VAL A 282 -4.94 -25.18 27.16
C VAL A 282 -3.48 -25.18 26.71
N MET A 283 -2.66 -24.22 27.15
CA MET A 283 -1.22 -24.23 26.87
C MET A 283 -0.53 -25.49 27.38
N LEU A 284 -1.00 -26.04 28.51
CA LEU A 284 -0.45 -27.23 29.10
C LEU A 284 -0.92 -28.55 28.46
N ASP A 285 -2.04 -28.54 27.79
CA ASP A 285 -2.57 -29.74 27.11
C ASP A 285 -1.63 -30.23 26.01
N GLU A 286 -1.05 -29.30 25.24
CA GLU A 286 -0.13 -29.60 24.13
C GLU A 286 1.34 -29.47 24.55
N GLU A 287 1.69 -28.42 25.33
CA GLU A 287 3.08 -28.09 25.68
C GLU A 287 3.30 -28.15 27.22
N ARG A 288 3.27 -29.35 27.77
CA ARG A 288 3.58 -29.54 29.22
C ARG A 288 4.99 -29.08 29.61
N THR A 289 5.88 -28.99 28.64
CA THR A 289 7.27 -28.54 28.81
C THR A 289 7.38 -27.10 29.24
N ILE A 290 6.36 -26.26 28.95
CA ILE A 290 6.35 -24.86 29.37
C ILE A 290 6.52 -24.64 30.87
N LEU A 291 6.06 -25.59 31.70
CA LEU A 291 6.27 -25.56 33.17
C LEU A 291 7.71 -25.93 33.58
N ALA A 292 8.50 -26.50 32.69
CA ALA A 292 9.90 -26.82 32.97
C ALA A 292 10.84 -25.62 32.87
N HIS A 293 10.35 -24.49 32.33
CA HIS A 293 11.05 -23.23 32.38
C HIS A 293 11.06 -22.66 33.79
N GLN A 294 12.26 -22.38 34.30
CA GLN A 294 12.47 -21.99 35.70
C GLN A 294 13.15 -20.62 35.78
N ASN A 295 12.82 -19.85 36.79
CA ASN A 295 13.49 -18.61 37.17
C ASN A 295 14.79 -18.86 37.94
N LEU A 296 15.43 -17.79 38.40
CA LEU A 296 16.64 -17.86 39.25
C LEU A 296 16.44 -18.64 40.57
N ARG A 297 15.21 -18.68 41.06
CA ARG A 297 14.86 -19.43 42.30
C ARG A 297 14.51 -20.90 42.04
N ARG A 298 14.67 -21.38 40.80
CA ARG A 298 14.27 -22.71 40.37
C ARG A 298 12.77 -23.00 40.51
N GLN A 299 11.96 -21.96 40.39
CA GLN A 299 10.51 -22.05 40.36
C GLN A 299 10.02 -21.93 38.91
N PRO A 300 8.89 -22.57 38.54
CA PRO A 300 8.28 -22.37 37.25
C PRO A 300 8.01 -20.88 36.98
N VAL A 301 8.30 -20.41 35.77
CA VAL A 301 8.07 -19.01 35.40
C VAL A 301 6.59 -18.72 35.13
N MET A 302 5.81 -19.72 34.75
CA MET A 302 4.39 -19.54 34.42
C MET A 302 3.55 -19.30 35.67
N SER A 303 2.70 -18.31 35.62
CA SER A 303 1.75 -17.94 36.66
C SER A 303 0.45 -17.42 36.08
N VAL A 304 -0.61 -17.45 36.89
CA VAL A 304 -1.93 -16.91 36.50
C VAL A 304 -2.43 -15.92 37.54
N SER A 305 -3.19 -14.92 37.09
CA SER A 305 -3.82 -13.94 37.95
C SER A 305 -5.14 -13.48 37.37
N GLY A 306 -6.14 -13.31 38.22
CA GLY A 306 -7.41 -12.68 37.82
C GLY A 306 -7.58 -11.37 38.58
N TYR A 307 -7.82 -10.30 37.83
CA TYR A 307 -7.97 -8.96 38.42
C TYR A 307 -9.41 -8.45 38.43
N GLY A 308 -10.33 -9.15 37.76
CA GLY A 308 -11.70 -8.67 37.59
C GLY A 308 -11.71 -7.32 36.91
N GLU A 309 -12.54 -6.45 37.42
CA GLU A 309 -12.66 -5.03 36.96
C GLU A 309 -11.68 -4.09 37.69
N MET A 310 -10.93 -4.56 38.67
CA MET A 310 -10.08 -3.74 39.56
C MET A 310 -8.85 -3.18 38.82
N ARG A 311 -8.43 -3.81 37.73
CA ARG A 311 -7.33 -3.36 36.89
C ARG A 311 -7.79 -3.39 35.42
N PRO A 312 -8.61 -2.43 35.00
CA PRO A 312 -9.08 -2.38 33.61
C PRO A 312 -7.91 -2.10 32.66
N ILE A 313 -7.91 -2.79 31.52
CA ILE A 313 -6.94 -2.56 30.42
C ILE A 313 -7.27 -1.24 29.74
N GLU A 314 -8.56 -0.98 29.54
CA GLU A 314 -9.10 0.28 28.99
C GLU A 314 -10.22 0.80 29.89
N PRO A 315 -10.54 2.11 29.81
CA PRO A 315 -11.59 2.70 30.64
C PRO A 315 -12.96 2.04 30.43
N ASN A 316 -13.62 1.61 31.49
CA ASN A 316 -14.91 0.94 31.45
C ASN A 316 -16.13 1.84 31.11
N GLU A 317 -15.92 3.15 30.89
CA GLU A 317 -16.97 4.12 30.57
C GLU A 317 -17.40 4.05 29.11
N THR A 318 -16.64 3.42 28.25
CA THR A 318 -16.93 3.28 26.82
C THR A 318 -17.25 1.83 26.44
N VAL A 319 -18.02 1.65 25.36
CA VAL A 319 -18.33 0.30 24.84
C VAL A 319 -17.05 -0.41 24.39
N ASP A 320 -16.17 0.29 23.72
CA ASP A 320 -14.89 -0.25 23.22
C ASP A 320 -13.97 -0.60 24.39
N GLY A 321 -13.91 0.24 25.44
CA GLY A 321 -13.12 -0.04 26.65
C GLY A 321 -13.62 -1.26 27.41
N LYS A 322 -14.95 -1.43 27.53
CA LYS A 322 -15.55 -2.66 28.11
C LYS A 322 -15.24 -3.90 27.25
N ALA A 323 -15.24 -3.77 25.94
CA ALA A 323 -14.91 -4.88 25.03
C ALA A 323 -13.43 -5.26 25.08
N ALA A 324 -12.54 -4.35 25.51
CA ALA A 324 -11.11 -4.61 25.70
C ALA A 324 -10.78 -5.28 27.04
N ASN A 325 -11.68 -5.20 28.01
CA ASN A 325 -11.57 -5.80 29.35
C ASN A 325 -12.28 -7.15 29.44
#